data_ba47b56ecc73d95cf2e88d36e0685a6f
#
_entry.id   ba47b56ecc73d95cf2e88d36e0685a6f
#
_cell.length_a   1.000
_cell.length_b   1.000
_cell.length_c   1.000
_cell.angle_alpha   90.00
_cell.angle_beta   90.00
_cell.angle_gamma   90.00
#
_symmetry.space_group_name_H-M   'P 1'
#
loop_
_entity.id
_entity.type
_entity.pdbx_description
1 polymer ?
#
loop_
_entity_poly.entity_id
_entity_poly.type
_entity_poly.pdbx_seq_one_letter_code
_entity_poly.pdbx_strand_id
1 'polypeptide(L)'
;VERKQMPRQGMNSCGLNKVFILKRQDMIDRHCNEPFKFINGFGNTVTLESQFLLPLMHAGLFGRKKPSIMRYILCLHRRDGSALSYDDLEQFPLTLEYLSQYRDEMTHRKGVLIQSVISKGKFWSLLGVGAYSFSKYKISWESLGRSEFKAVILDGHWQGNQAMHSYIPSPSLEDATRICTELNDTVPNYLKSFGMEGTCNWAQPGRIKHLLTHSDLPSLFS
;
A
#
# COMPACT_ATOMS: atom_id res chain seq x y z
N VAL A 1 -16.47 10.89 18.16
CA VAL A 1 -16.38 11.41 16.79
C VAL A 1 -15.56 10.37 16.00
N GLU A 2 -16.23 9.52 15.20
CA GLU A 2 -15.55 8.61 14.29
C GLU A 2 -14.62 9.43 13.39
N ARG A 3 -13.34 9.05 13.36
CA ARG A 3 -12.40 9.67 12.44
C ARG A 3 -12.84 9.30 11.02
N LYS A 4 -13.29 10.30 10.28
CA LYS A 4 -13.67 10.17 8.88
C LYS A 4 -12.64 9.35 8.10
N GLN A 5 -13.13 8.45 7.29
CA GLN A 5 -12.29 7.60 6.43
C GLN A 5 -11.62 8.48 5.37
N MET A 6 -10.35 8.77 5.56
CA MET A 6 -9.61 9.71 4.70
C MET A 6 -8.76 8.95 3.69
N PRO A 7 -8.61 9.49 2.47
CA PRO A 7 -7.68 8.95 1.49
C PRO A 7 -6.26 8.84 2.03
N ARG A 8 -5.61 7.70 1.78
CA ARG A 8 -4.25 7.39 2.21
C ARG A 8 -3.38 7.04 1.00
N GLN A 9 -2.12 7.42 1.07
CA GLN A 9 -1.11 6.82 0.21
C GLN A 9 -0.71 5.44 0.75
N GLY A 10 -0.13 4.63 -0.13
CA GLY A 10 0.41 3.34 0.24
C GLY A 10 1.69 3.42 1.07
N MET A 11 2.21 2.26 1.40
CA MET A 11 3.42 2.08 2.20
C MET A 11 4.65 2.64 1.51
N ASN A 12 5.56 3.23 2.28
CA ASN A 12 6.76 3.88 1.78
C ASN A 12 8.03 3.21 2.34
N SER A 13 8.82 2.64 1.44
CA SER A 13 10.13 2.07 1.75
C SER A 13 11.24 3.12 1.91
N CYS A 14 10.94 4.40 1.71
CA CYS A 14 11.93 5.50 1.73
C CYS A 14 13.12 5.26 0.79
N GLY A 15 12.82 4.90 -0.47
CA GLY A 15 13.81 4.68 -1.52
C GLY A 15 14.30 3.23 -1.68
N LEU A 16 14.00 2.33 -0.74
CA LEU A 16 14.47 0.95 -0.77
C LEU A 16 13.47 -0.05 -1.37
N ASN A 17 12.79 0.31 -2.43
CA ASN A 17 11.90 -0.61 -3.13
C ASN A 17 12.59 -1.91 -3.56
N LYS A 18 13.90 -1.87 -3.86
CA LYS A 18 14.67 -3.05 -4.26
C LYS A 18 14.75 -4.12 -3.18
N VAL A 19 14.70 -3.73 -1.91
CA VAL A 19 14.69 -4.63 -0.76
C VAL A 19 13.28 -5.04 -0.39
N PHE A 20 12.36 -4.09 -0.28
CA PHE A 20 11.03 -4.33 0.27
C PHE A 20 10.00 -4.84 -0.74
N ILE A 21 10.19 -4.63 -2.06
CA ILE A 21 9.26 -5.11 -3.08
C ILE A 21 9.83 -6.35 -3.75
N LEU A 22 9.12 -7.44 -3.55
CA LEU A 22 9.48 -8.77 -4.02
C LEU A 22 8.55 -9.21 -5.15
N LYS A 23 9.04 -10.04 -6.05
CA LYS A 23 8.31 -10.52 -7.23
C LYS A 23 8.21 -12.04 -7.20
N ARG A 24 7.09 -12.56 -7.67
CA ARG A 24 6.84 -13.98 -7.87
C ARG A 24 5.86 -14.18 -9.04
N GLN A 25 5.92 -15.32 -9.73
CA GLN A 25 4.98 -15.64 -10.80
C GLN A 25 3.58 -15.93 -10.26
N ASP A 26 3.49 -16.71 -9.19
CA ASP A 26 2.22 -17.17 -8.64
C ASP A 26 1.84 -16.40 -7.38
N MET A 27 0.55 -16.40 -7.07
CA MET A 27 0.08 -15.95 -5.76
C MET A 27 0.50 -16.93 -4.68
N ILE A 28 0.85 -16.40 -3.51
CA ILE A 28 1.14 -17.23 -2.33
C ILE A 28 -0.17 -17.63 -1.65
N ASP A 29 -0.24 -18.87 -1.21
CA ASP A 29 -1.26 -19.27 -0.24
C ASP A 29 -0.80 -18.79 1.14
N ARG A 30 -1.49 -17.80 1.68
CA ARG A 30 -1.16 -17.20 2.98
C ARG A 30 -1.56 -18.06 4.18
N HIS A 31 -2.30 -19.14 3.95
CA HIS A 31 -2.63 -20.14 4.97
C HIS A 31 -1.55 -21.23 5.06
N CYS A 32 -0.63 -21.26 4.09
CA CYS A 32 0.52 -22.12 4.14
C CYS A 32 1.63 -21.45 4.97
N ASN A 33 2.12 -22.15 5.99
CA ASN A 33 3.22 -21.68 6.83
C ASN A 33 4.61 -21.95 6.23
N GLU A 34 4.65 -22.52 5.02
CA GLU A 34 5.93 -22.78 4.35
C GLU A 34 6.56 -21.51 3.79
N PRO A 35 7.90 -21.43 3.79
CA PRO A 35 8.61 -20.35 3.12
C PRO A 35 8.43 -20.40 1.60
N PHE A 36 8.41 -19.24 0.97
CA PHE A 36 8.29 -19.11 -0.48
C PHE A 36 9.51 -18.40 -1.08
N LYS A 37 9.80 -18.76 -2.34
CA LYS A 37 10.85 -18.11 -3.14
C LYS A 37 10.32 -16.87 -3.84
N PHE A 38 11.10 -15.80 -3.80
CA PHE A 38 10.83 -14.52 -4.45
C PHE A 38 12.07 -14.01 -5.16
N ILE A 39 11.88 -13.04 -6.03
CA ILE A 39 12.97 -12.26 -6.66
C ILE A 39 12.89 -10.85 -6.10
N ASN A 40 13.95 -10.36 -5.49
CA ASN A 40 14.05 -8.99 -5.01
C ASN A 40 14.37 -8.00 -6.15
N GLY A 41 14.43 -6.70 -5.85
CA GLY A 41 14.69 -5.67 -6.85
C GLY A 41 16.13 -5.64 -7.38
N PHE A 42 17.05 -6.42 -6.80
CA PHE A 42 18.40 -6.63 -7.30
C PHE A 42 18.49 -7.83 -8.25
N GLY A 43 17.41 -8.61 -8.41
CA GLY A 43 17.38 -9.82 -9.23
C GLY A 43 17.77 -11.09 -8.46
N ASN A 44 18.05 -11.01 -7.17
CA ASN A 44 18.42 -12.15 -6.34
C ASN A 44 17.18 -12.96 -5.95
N THR A 45 17.31 -14.29 -6.02
CA THR A 45 16.28 -15.19 -5.46
C THR A 45 16.46 -15.27 -3.95
N VAL A 46 15.38 -15.03 -3.21
CA VAL A 46 15.34 -15.06 -1.75
C VAL A 46 14.18 -15.94 -1.29
N THR A 47 14.36 -16.62 -0.17
CA THR A 47 13.33 -17.45 0.46
C THR A 47 12.91 -16.79 1.76
N LEU A 48 11.61 -16.56 1.96
CA LEU A 48 11.08 -15.83 3.12
C LEU A 48 9.83 -16.50 3.65
N GLU A 49 9.55 -16.30 4.92
CA GLU A 49 8.28 -16.63 5.53
C GLU A 49 7.16 -15.75 4.95
N SER A 50 6.01 -16.35 4.66
CA SER A 50 4.93 -15.72 3.89
C SER A 50 4.11 -14.70 4.66
N GLN A 51 4.05 -14.78 5.98
CA GLN A 51 3.14 -13.98 6.82
C GLN A 51 3.39 -12.46 6.77
N PHE A 52 4.60 -12.04 6.40
CA PHE A 52 4.95 -10.62 6.28
C PHE A 52 4.83 -10.08 4.86
N LEU A 53 4.43 -10.93 3.93
CA LEU A 53 4.36 -10.59 2.51
C LEU A 53 2.92 -10.25 2.13
N LEU A 54 2.68 -8.98 1.87
CA LEU A 54 1.37 -8.47 1.50
C LEU A 54 1.34 -8.17 0.00
N PRO A 55 0.28 -8.60 -0.74
CA PRO A 55 0.20 -8.35 -2.17
C PRO A 55 0.13 -6.85 -2.45
N LEU A 56 0.92 -6.39 -3.43
CA LEU A 56 0.90 -5.01 -3.90
C LEU A 56 -0.11 -4.82 -5.03
N MET A 57 -0.86 -3.75 -4.95
CA MET A 57 -1.77 -3.29 -6.00
C MET A 57 -1.02 -3.09 -7.32
N HIS A 58 -1.67 -3.41 -8.39
CA HIS A 58 -1.16 -3.25 -9.75
C HIS A 58 -2.27 -2.83 -10.72
N ALA A 59 -1.89 -2.32 -11.87
CA ALA A 59 -2.84 -1.79 -12.87
C ALA A 59 -3.92 -2.80 -13.32
N GLY A 60 -3.62 -4.10 -13.29
CA GLY A 60 -4.59 -5.16 -13.65
C GLY A 60 -5.82 -5.20 -12.75
N LEU A 61 -5.71 -4.74 -11.49
CA LEU A 61 -6.85 -4.64 -10.57
C LEU A 61 -7.85 -3.56 -10.99
N PHE A 62 -7.45 -2.61 -11.82
CA PHE A 62 -8.28 -1.51 -12.32
C PHE A 62 -8.80 -1.76 -13.75
N GLY A 63 -8.87 -3.03 -14.18
CA GLY A 63 -9.40 -3.44 -15.48
C GLY A 63 -8.38 -3.49 -16.62
N ARG A 64 -7.09 -3.35 -16.32
CA ARG A 64 -5.99 -3.55 -17.27
C ARG A 64 -5.56 -5.02 -17.32
N LYS A 65 -4.70 -5.38 -18.27
CA LYS A 65 -4.17 -6.75 -18.39
C LYS A 65 -3.59 -7.23 -17.06
N LYS A 66 -3.96 -8.46 -16.65
CA LYS A 66 -3.37 -9.10 -15.49
C LYS A 66 -1.84 -9.13 -15.64
N PRO A 67 -1.08 -8.74 -14.62
CA PRO A 67 0.36 -8.86 -14.67
C PRO A 67 0.77 -10.33 -14.70
N SER A 68 1.77 -10.65 -15.49
CA SER A 68 2.40 -11.98 -15.49
C SER A 68 3.22 -12.26 -14.23
N ILE A 69 3.50 -11.22 -13.44
CA ILE A 69 4.33 -11.28 -12.23
C ILE A 69 3.61 -10.55 -11.12
N MET A 70 3.37 -11.25 -10.01
CA MET A 70 2.83 -10.68 -8.78
C MET A 70 3.92 -9.95 -8.01
N ARG A 71 3.53 -8.87 -7.34
CA ARG A 71 4.41 -8.11 -6.44
C ARG A 71 3.89 -8.18 -5.02
N TYR A 72 4.82 -8.26 -4.09
CA TYR A 72 4.56 -8.28 -2.66
C TYR A 72 5.41 -7.23 -1.98
N ILE A 73 4.90 -6.66 -0.90
CA ILE A 73 5.69 -5.80 -0.01
C ILE A 73 5.99 -6.56 1.29
N LEU A 74 7.25 -6.56 1.68
CA LEU A 74 7.68 -7.08 2.98
C LEU A 74 7.30 -6.04 4.05
N CYS A 75 6.28 -6.36 4.84
CA CYS A 75 5.69 -5.45 5.84
C CYS A 75 5.84 -6.03 7.24
N LEU A 76 6.88 -5.63 7.93
CA LEU A 76 7.24 -6.11 9.27
C LEU A 76 6.57 -5.23 10.36
N HIS A 77 5.25 -5.13 10.24
CA HIS A 77 4.41 -4.35 11.15
C HIS A 77 3.23 -5.17 11.67
N ARG A 78 2.82 -4.88 12.90
CA ARG A 78 1.59 -5.37 13.49
C ARG A 78 0.38 -4.67 12.87
N ARG A 79 -0.81 -5.19 13.14
CA ARG A 79 -2.07 -4.62 12.62
C ARG A 79 -2.39 -3.21 13.14
N ASP A 80 -1.82 -2.80 14.25
CA ASP A 80 -1.93 -1.43 14.76
C ASP A 80 -0.99 -0.43 14.05
N GLY A 81 -0.11 -0.93 13.19
CA GLY A 81 0.88 -0.16 12.45
C GLY A 81 2.24 -0.06 13.16
N SER A 82 2.39 -0.58 14.36
CA SER A 82 3.69 -0.62 15.04
C SER A 82 4.64 -1.61 14.35
N ALA A 83 5.91 -1.24 14.20
CA ALA A 83 6.91 -2.15 13.68
C ALA A 83 7.20 -3.27 14.69
N LEU A 84 7.43 -4.48 14.20
CA LEU A 84 7.84 -5.63 15.00
C LEU A 84 9.10 -5.30 15.82
N SER A 85 9.24 -5.94 16.97
CA SER A 85 10.49 -5.90 17.73
C SER A 85 11.52 -6.87 17.12
N TYR A 86 12.76 -6.78 17.58
CA TYR A 86 13.79 -7.73 17.18
C TYR A 86 13.44 -9.15 17.66
N ASP A 87 12.97 -9.27 18.90
CA ASP A 87 12.55 -10.58 19.50
C ASP A 87 11.38 -11.21 18.71
N ASP A 88 10.46 -10.40 18.16
CA ASP A 88 9.44 -10.92 17.27
C ASP A 88 10.05 -11.53 16.00
N LEU A 89 11.11 -10.92 15.46
CA LEU A 89 11.75 -11.34 14.22
C LEU A 89 12.67 -12.57 14.40
N GLU A 90 13.16 -12.84 15.59
CA GLU A 90 13.98 -14.04 15.88
C GLU A 90 13.23 -15.34 15.60
N GLN A 91 11.90 -15.31 15.64
CA GLN A 91 11.05 -16.45 15.29
C GLN A 91 10.98 -16.71 13.77
N PHE A 92 11.56 -15.82 12.95
CA PHE A 92 11.51 -15.86 11.49
C PHE A 92 12.93 -15.76 10.90
N PRO A 93 13.69 -16.84 10.98
CA PRO A 93 15.12 -16.82 10.69
C PRO A 93 15.45 -16.44 9.24
N LEU A 94 14.63 -16.84 8.26
CA LEU A 94 14.86 -16.49 6.85
C LEU A 94 14.63 -14.99 6.60
N THR A 95 13.59 -14.43 7.20
CA THR A 95 13.33 -12.98 7.13
C THR A 95 14.44 -12.21 7.85
N LEU A 96 14.88 -12.67 9.03
CA LEU A 96 15.94 -12.01 9.79
C LEU A 96 17.27 -12.04 9.05
N GLU A 97 17.63 -13.18 8.44
CA GLU A 97 18.82 -13.32 7.58
C GLU A 97 18.77 -12.36 6.40
N TYR A 98 17.63 -12.30 5.71
CA TYR A 98 17.42 -11.37 4.60
C TYR A 98 17.60 -9.91 5.03
N LEU A 99 16.99 -9.49 6.14
CA LEU A 99 17.16 -8.14 6.68
C LEU A 99 18.61 -7.83 7.03
N SER A 100 19.35 -8.82 7.55
CA SER A 100 20.75 -8.66 7.93
C SER A 100 21.64 -8.40 6.72
N GLN A 101 21.35 -9.03 5.57
CA GLN A 101 22.09 -8.80 4.31
C GLN A 101 21.96 -7.36 3.79
N TYR A 102 20.85 -6.67 4.07
CA TYR A 102 20.58 -5.31 3.60
C TYR A 102 20.53 -4.28 4.73
N ARG A 103 21.14 -4.60 5.88
CA ARG A 103 21.08 -3.74 7.07
C ARG A 103 21.68 -2.36 6.81
N ASP A 104 22.79 -2.30 6.09
CA ASP A 104 23.46 -1.03 5.80
C ASP A 104 22.60 -0.13 4.95
N GLU A 105 22.01 -0.63 3.89
CA GLU A 105 21.11 0.14 3.02
C GLU A 105 19.87 0.61 3.79
N MET A 106 19.32 -0.24 4.67
CA MET A 106 18.16 0.11 5.47
C MET A 106 18.46 1.17 6.53
N THR A 107 19.63 1.14 7.14
CA THR A 107 20.04 2.13 8.15
C THR A 107 20.41 3.48 7.56
N HIS A 108 20.90 3.51 6.31
CA HIS A 108 21.30 4.75 5.61
C HIS A 108 20.14 5.40 4.82
N ARG A 109 18.89 4.96 4.97
CA ARG A 109 17.74 5.62 4.34
C ARG A 109 17.63 7.08 4.79
N LYS A 110 17.34 7.95 3.81
CA LYS A 110 17.24 9.41 4.05
C LYS A 110 15.81 9.81 4.45
N GLY A 111 15.71 10.84 5.27
CA GLY A 111 14.44 11.45 5.71
C GLY A 111 14.27 11.43 7.22
N VAL A 112 13.80 12.55 7.79
CA VAL A 112 13.71 12.77 9.25
C VAL A 112 12.82 11.70 9.91
N LEU A 113 11.66 11.40 9.32
CA LEU A 113 10.71 10.46 9.92
C LEU A 113 11.28 9.04 9.97
N ILE A 114 11.89 8.56 8.88
CA ILE A 114 12.44 7.21 8.86
C ILE A 114 13.67 7.10 9.76
N GLN A 115 14.51 8.12 9.81
CA GLN A 115 15.67 8.16 10.70
C GLN A 115 15.27 8.14 12.18
N SER A 116 14.17 8.80 12.55
CA SER A 116 13.61 8.73 13.91
C SER A 116 13.16 7.31 14.32
N VAL A 117 12.79 6.47 13.36
CA VAL A 117 12.41 5.07 13.62
C VAL A 117 13.65 4.17 13.64
N ILE A 118 14.59 4.41 12.73
CA ILE A 118 15.86 3.68 12.65
C ILE A 118 16.67 3.87 13.94
N SER A 119 16.74 5.08 14.48
CA SER A 119 17.46 5.37 15.72
C SER A 119 16.92 4.61 16.95
N LYS A 120 15.66 4.12 16.86
CA LYS A 120 15.05 3.23 17.87
C LYS A 120 15.31 1.73 17.58
N GLY A 121 16.26 1.42 16.71
CA GLY A 121 16.64 0.06 16.36
C GLY A 121 15.75 -0.66 15.34
N LYS A 122 14.69 -0.01 14.82
CA LYS A 122 13.72 -0.62 13.90
C LYS A 122 14.03 -0.27 12.44
N PHE A 123 15.23 -0.63 11.99
CA PHE A 123 15.72 -0.31 10.64
C PHE A 123 14.93 -0.97 9.49
N TRP A 124 14.09 -1.96 9.76
CA TRP A 124 13.20 -2.60 8.79
C TRP A 124 11.85 -1.91 8.62
N SER A 125 11.58 -0.81 9.33
CA SER A 125 10.29 -0.15 9.29
C SER A 125 9.98 0.47 7.92
N LEU A 126 8.69 0.50 7.59
CA LEU A 126 8.12 1.28 6.50
C LEU A 126 7.41 2.51 7.07
N LEU A 127 7.31 3.60 6.32
CA LEU A 127 6.42 4.69 6.62
C LEU A 127 5.04 4.46 5.96
N GLY A 128 4.03 5.21 6.41
CA GLY A 128 2.68 5.08 5.87
C GLY A 128 1.99 3.75 6.23
N VAL A 129 2.37 3.14 7.35
CA VAL A 129 1.73 1.95 7.92
C VAL A 129 0.96 2.34 9.17
N GLY A 130 -0.27 1.89 9.28
CA GLY A 130 -1.13 2.10 10.44
C GLY A 130 -2.28 1.10 10.44
N ALA A 131 -3.15 1.15 11.44
CA ALA A 131 -4.32 0.26 11.51
C ALA A 131 -5.18 0.33 10.23
N TYR A 132 -5.24 1.50 9.59
CA TYR A 132 -5.93 1.70 8.31
C TYR A 132 -5.37 0.84 7.16
N SER A 133 -4.09 0.47 7.20
CA SER A 133 -3.47 -0.41 6.19
C SER A 133 -4.03 -1.83 6.23
N PHE A 134 -4.63 -2.23 7.33
CA PHE A 134 -5.17 -3.57 7.59
C PHE A 134 -6.71 -3.59 7.70
N SER A 135 -7.39 -2.52 7.27
CA SER A 135 -8.86 -2.48 7.18
C SER A 135 -9.40 -3.59 6.31
N LYS A 136 -10.58 -4.11 6.66
CA LYS A 136 -11.21 -5.26 6.00
C LYS A 136 -11.42 -5.04 4.50
N TYR A 137 -11.77 -3.81 4.11
CA TYR A 137 -11.93 -3.40 2.71
C TYR A 137 -11.14 -2.13 2.44
N LYS A 138 -10.76 -1.94 1.18
CA LYS A 138 -10.13 -0.72 0.68
C LYS A 138 -10.75 -0.34 -0.65
N ILE A 139 -11.19 0.90 -0.77
CA ILE A 139 -11.56 1.49 -2.04
C ILE A 139 -10.29 2.08 -2.63
N SER A 140 -9.82 1.55 -3.75
CA SER A 140 -8.51 1.87 -4.30
C SER A 140 -8.58 2.34 -5.74
N TRP A 141 -7.65 3.22 -6.12
CA TRP A 141 -7.50 3.74 -7.48
C TRP A 141 -6.03 4.03 -7.79
N GLU A 142 -5.71 4.20 -9.07
CA GLU A 142 -4.38 4.66 -9.48
C GLU A 142 -4.25 6.16 -9.26
N SER A 143 -3.34 6.58 -8.37
CA SER A 143 -3.08 8.01 -8.13
C SER A 143 -2.19 8.66 -9.19
N LEU A 144 -1.48 7.85 -9.96
CA LEU A 144 -0.62 8.24 -11.09
C LEU A 144 -1.12 7.53 -12.33
N GLY A 145 -2.15 8.04 -12.96
CA GLY A 145 -2.74 7.44 -14.15
C GLY A 145 -2.77 8.40 -15.34
N ARG A 146 -2.77 7.84 -16.55
CA ARG A 146 -3.01 8.58 -17.80
C ARG A 146 -4.40 8.31 -18.37
N SER A 147 -5.18 7.50 -17.71
CA SER A 147 -6.49 7.02 -18.15
C SER A 147 -7.58 7.49 -17.21
N GLU A 148 -8.80 7.16 -17.57
CA GLU A 148 -9.99 7.44 -16.75
C GLU A 148 -9.82 7.03 -15.29
N PHE A 149 -10.37 7.82 -14.40
CA PHE A 149 -10.47 7.45 -13.00
C PHE A 149 -11.36 6.22 -12.85
N LYS A 150 -10.86 5.24 -12.10
CA LYS A 150 -11.61 4.04 -11.75
C LYS A 150 -11.22 3.59 -10.35
N ALA A 151 -12.15 3.71 -9.42
CA ALA A 151 -12.03 3.11 -8.11
C ALA A 151 -12.56 1.67 -8.12
N VAL A 152 -11.93 0.79 -7.35
CA VAL A 152 -12.33 -0.60 -7.13
C VAL A 152 -12.27 -0.94 -5.66
N ILE A 153 -13.08 -1.92 -5.23
CA ILE A 153 -13.04 -2.44 -3.87
C ILE A 153 -12.08 -3.63 -3.83
N LEU A 154 -11.15 -3.60 -2.89
CA LEU A 154 -10.18 -4.66 -2.61
C LEU A 154 -10.32 -5.14 -1.17
N ASP A 155 -9.98 -6.40 -0.94
CA ASP A 155 -9.85 -6.92 0.42
C ASP A 155 -8.67 -6.27 1.17
N GLY A 156 -8.64 -6.41 2.49
CA GLY A 156 -7.68 -5.74 3.36
C GLY A 156 -6.23 -6.19 3.22
N HIS A 157 -5.95 -7.26 2.48
CA HIS A 157 -4.58 -7.77 2.28
C HIS A 157 -3.81 -6.96 1.24
N TRP A 158 -4.49 -6.42 0.23
CA TRP A 158 -3.85 -5.62 -0.80
C TRP A 158 -3.30 -4.30 -0.24
N GLN A 159 -2.07 -3.98 -0.62
CA GLN A 159 -1.40 -2.75 -0.21
C GLN A 159 -1.02 -1.90 -1.44
N GLY A 160 -1.10 -0.57 -1.28
CA GLY A 160 -0.54 0.36 -2.23
C GLY A 160 0.91 0.71 -1.88
N ASN A 161 1.70 1.08 -2.87
CA ASN A 161 2.94 1.81 -2.61
C ASN A 161 2.69 3.32 -2.67
N GLN A 162 3.61 4.10 -2.12
CA GLN A 162 3.49 5.56 -2.04
C GLN A 162 3.31 6.24 -3.40
N ALA A 163 3.90 5.69 -4.46
CA ALA A 163 4.02 6.40 -5.73
C ALA A 163 2.81 6.18 -6.67
N MET A 164 2.09 5.07 -6.54
CA MET A 164 1.19 4.64 -7.62
C MET A 164 -0.27 4.42 -7.21
N HIS A 165 -0.52 4.05 -5.98
CA HIS A 165 -1.85 3.62 -5.58
C HIS A 165 -2.30 4.27 -4.28
N SER A 166 -3.52 4.74 -4.29
CA SER A 166 -4.18 5.37 -3.16
C SER A 166 -5.38 4.54 -2.72
N TYR A 167 -5.80 4.70 -1.49
CA TYR A 167 -6.98 4.01 -1.00
C TYR A 167 -7.69 4.75 0.15
N ILE A 168 -8.98 4.45 0.29
CA ILE A 168 -9.78 4.79 1.46
C ILE A 168 -10.07 3.48 2.21
N PRO A 169 -9.69 3.36 3.49
CA PRO A 169 -10.02 2.18 4.29
C PRO A 169 -11.51 2.15 4.64
N SER A 170 -12.13 0.97 4.63
CA SER A 170 -13.50 0.78 5.08
C SER A 170 -13.64 -0.49 5.93
N PRO A 171 -14.39 -0.45 7.05
CA PRO A 171 -14.65 -1.61 7.87
C PRO A 171 -15.76 -2.50 7.31
N SER A 172 -16.67 -1.96 6.48
CA SER A 172 -17.82 -2.67 5.92
C SER A 172 -17.81 -2.68 4.40
N LEU A 173 -18.43 -3.72 3.80
CA LEU A 173 -18.60 -3.80 2.35
C LEU A 173 -19.65 -2.78 1.87
N GLU A 174 -20.66 -2.52 2.67
CA GLU A 174 -21.72 -1.55 2.35
C GLU A 174 -21.14 -0.15 2.19
N ASP A 175 -20.39 0.34 3.19
CA ASP A 175 -19.69 1.62 3.09
C ASP A 175 -18.70 1.66 1.94
N ALA A 176 -17.92 0.58 1.75
CA ALA A 176 -16.98 0.48 0.66
C ALA A 176 -17.68 0.61 -0.69
N THR A 177 -18.85 -0.03 -0.86
CA THR A 177 -19.64 0.02 -2.09
C THR A 177 -20.17 1.44 -2.32
N ARG A 178 -20.75 2.05 -1.32
CA ARG A 178 -21.27 3.43 -1.38
C ARG A 178 -20.16 4.40 -1.79
N ILE A 179 -19.02 4.39 -1.09
CA ILE A 179 -17.90 5.28 -1.37
C ILE A 179 -17.31 5.03 -2.77
N CYS A 180 -17.19 3.77 -3.18
CA CYS A 180 -16.65 3.40 -4.48
C CYS A 180 -17.54 3.91 -5.63
N THR A 181 -18.85 3.75 -5.51
CA THR A 181 -19.82 4.24 -6.48
C THR A 181 -19.74 5.77 -6.60
N GLU A 182 -19.80 6.46 -5.47
CA GLU A 182 -19.79 7.92 -5.42
C GLU A 182 -18.47 8.51 -5.96
N LEU A 183 -17.32 7.89 -5.69
CA LEU A 183 -16.05 8.28 -6.29
C LEU A 183 -16.06 8.12 -7.83
N ASN A 184 -16.57 7.00 -8.33
CA ASN A 184 -16.63 6.74 -9.76
C ASN A 184 -17.58 7.67 -10.51
N ASP A 185 -18.66 8.13 -9.86
CA ASP A 185 -19.61 9.06 -10.42
C ASP A 185 -19.13 10.53 -10.40
N THR A 186 -18.42 10.89 -9.33
CA THR A 186 -18.09 12.31 -9.06
C THR A 186 -16.71 12.71 -9.58
N VAL A 187 -15.68 11.88 -9.35
CA VAL A 187 -14.29 12.25 -9.64
C VAL A 187 -14.02 12.48 -11.13
N PRO A 188 -14.54 11.69 -12.08
CA PRO A 188 -14.33 11.92 -13.51
C PRO A 188 -14.82 13.30 -13.95
N ASN A 189 -16.03 13.69 -13.53
CA ASN A 189 -16.63 14.98 -13.87
C ASN A 189 -15.84 16.16 -13.27
N TYR A 190 -15.41 16.01 -12.02
CA TYR A 190 -14.58 17.00 -11.36
C TYR A 190 -13.23 17.20 -12.08
N LEU A 191 -12.54 16.12 -12.42
CA LEU A 191 -11.25 16.17 -13.12
C LEU A 191 -11.40 16.82 -14.49
N LYS A 192 -12.48 16.52 -15.21
CA LYS A 192 -12.79 17.11 -16.50
C LYS A 192 -13.02 18.62 -16.38
N SER A 193 -13.77 19.09 -15.38
CA SER A 193 -14.05 20.50 -15.17
C SER A 193 -12.81 21.35 -14.90
N PHE A 194 -11.73 20.75 -14.40
CA PHE A 194 -10.44 21.42 -14.13
C PHE A 194 -9.38 21.16 -15.22
N GLY A 195 -9.74 20.50 -16.34
CA GLY A 195 -8.79 20.18 -17.40
C GLY A 195 -7.64 19.27 -16.96
N MET A 196 -7.86 18.46 -15.93
CA MET A 196 -6.83 17.63 -15.32
C MET A 196 -6.74 16.23 -15.94
N GLU A 197 -7.57 15.93 -16.92
CA GLU A 197 -7.54 14.66 -17.65
C GLU A 197 -6.17 14.46 -18.31
N GLY A 198 -5.63 13.27 -18.20
CA GLY A 198 -4.37 12.90 -18.85
C GLY A 198 -3.10 13.44 -18.20
N THR A 199 -3.19 14.20 -17.11
CA THR A 199 -2.00 14.66 -16.36
C THR A 199 -1.53 13.60 -15.36
N CYS A 200 -0.21 13.48 -15.14
CA CYS A 200 0.30 12.69 -14.02
C CYS A 200 -0.20 13.29 -12.69
N ASN A 201 -0.39 12.46 -11.68
CA ASN A 201 -0.77 12.87 -10.32
C ASN A 201 -2.16 13.48 -10.14
N TRP A 202 -3.03 13.41 -11.13
CA TRP A 202 -4.36 14.02 -11.08
C TRP A 202 -5.27 13.44 -9.97
N ALA A 203 -5.11 12.19 -9.64
CA ALA A 203 -5.91 11.48 -8.62
C ALA A 203 -5.16 11.20 -7.32
N GLN A 204 -4.18 12.03 -6.95
CA GLN A 204 -3.48 11.89 -5.67
C GLN A 204 -4.42 12.02 -4.47
N PRO A 205 -4.13 11.33 -3.34
CA PRO A 205 -4.99 11.35 -2.16
C PRO A 205 -5.33 12.75 -1.66
N GLY A 206 -4.38 13.67 -1.70
CA GLY A 206 -4.60 15.05 -1.28
C GLY A 206 -5.61 15.80 -2.13
N ARG A 207 -5.62 15.57 -3.45
CA ARG A 207 -6.59 16.17 -4.39
C ARG A 207 -7.96 15.56 -4.21
N ILE A 208 -8.06 14.24 -4.12
CA ILE A 208 -9.32 13.55 -3.85
C ILE A 208 -9.91 13.99 -2.50
N LYS A 209 -9.06 14.09 -1.46
CA LYS A 209 -9.48 14.63 -0.17
C LYS A 209 -10.06 16.02 -0.29
N HIS A 210 -9.41 16.92 -1.04
CA HIS A 210 -9.87 18.29 -1.23
C HIS A 210 -11.24 18.32 -1.92
N LEU A 211 -11.41 17.54 -3.00
CA LEU A 211 -12.69 17.36 -3.66
C LEU A 211 -13.79 16.96 -2.67
N LEU A 212 -13.53 15.92 -1.88
CA LEU A 212 -14.50 15.35 -0.96
C LEU A 212 -14.81 16.25 0.25
N THR A 213 -13.95 17.21 0.59
CA THR A 213 -14.15 18.14 1.72
C THR A 213 -14.78 19.48 1.29
N HIS A 214 -14.69 19.85 0.02
CA HIS A 214 -15.14 21.15 -0.50
C HIS A 214 -16.27 21.05 -1.53
N SER A 215 -16.62 19.85 -1.98
CA SER A 215 -17.83 19.65 -2.77
C SER A 215 -19.05 19.62 -1.86
N ASP A 216 -20.22 19.99 -2.42
CA ASP A 216 -21.53 19.88 -1.76
C ASP A 216 -21.95 18.39 -1.58
N LEU A 217 -21.03 17.52 -1.34
CA LEU A 217 -21.19 16.08 -1.08
C LEU A 217 -21.04 15.78 0.42
N PRO A 218 -21.99 16.23 1.27
CA PRO A 218 -21.90 16.04 2.73
C PRO A 218 -22.03 14.56 3.11
N SER A 219 -22.57 13.73 2.22
CA SER A 219 -22.91 12.34 2.51
C SER A 219 -21.73 11.37 2.58
N LEU A 220 -20.59 11.68 1.96
CA LEU A 220 -19.43 10.78 1.96
C LEU A 220 -18.68 10.74 3.29
N PHE A 221 -18.85 11.74 4.14
CA PHE A 221 -18.08 11.90 5.37
C PHE A 221 -18.89 12.37 6.60
N SER A 222 -20.22 12.37 6.48
CA SER A 222 -21.12 12.61 7.63
C SER A 222 -21.23 11.39 8.54
#